data_4cbb27a54302ad90a1de9f95d4111e8b
#
_entry.id   4cbb27a54302ad90a1de9f95d4111e8b
#
_cell.length_a   1.000
_cell.length_b   1.000
_cell.length_c   1.000
_cell.angle_alpha   90.00
_cell.angle_beta   90.00
_cell.angle_gamma   90.00
#
_symmetry.space_group_name_H-M   'P 1'
#
loop_
_entity.id
_entity.type
_entity.pdbx_description
1 polymer ?
#
loop_
_entity_poly.entity_id
_entity_poly.type
_entity_poly.pdbx_seq_one_letter_code
_entity_poly.pdbx_strand_id
1 'polypeptide(L)'
;MRWAFLSFPSFYALALAGAVAALVGCSRIPGRPGPGPEVVRPDEVLDFPTLYKANCAACHGENGRNGAAISLANPVYLAVAGEDNLRHITANGVSGKLMPPFAKSAGGMLTDQQVQVLANGMMQQWSKPDLLAGSSLPPYKSTLAGDAARGQQAFGTFCARCHGAGGEGSTDDATSKTARIGSIVDGSYLALISDQGLRSITIAGRPDEGMPDWRTDGTQPMTDQQVTDIVAWLASKRTRDPGQPYPTQR
;
A
#
# COMPACT_ATOMS: atom_id res chain seq x y z
N MET A 1 -18.02 12.19 97.23
CA MET A 1 -17.05 12.13 96.12
C MET A 1 -17.72 11.49 94.92
N ARG A 2 -18.05 12.27 93.88
CA ARG A 2 -18.66 11.78 92.61
C ARG A 2 -17.57 11.90 91.52
N TRP A 3 -17.12 10.74 91.04
CA TRP A 3 -16.20 10.69 89.87
C TRP A 3 -17.02 10.78 88.63
N ALA A 4 -16.73 11.81 87.81
CA ALA A 4 -17.32 11.95 86.49
C ALA A 4 -16.53 11.10 85.45
N PHE A 5 -17.16 10.11 84.88
CA PHE A 5 -16.61 9.37 83.72
C PHE A 5 -16.74 10.28 82.50
N LEU A 6 -15.63 10.82 82.10
CA LEU A 6 -15.52 11.43 80.78
C LEU A 6 -15.46 10.33 79.70
N SER A 7 -16.55 10.13 79.00
CA SER A 7 -16.64 9.24 77.85
C SER A 7 -15.82 9.79 76.68
N PHE A 8 -14.88 8.99 76.20
CA PHE A 8 -14.10 9.27 74.96
C PHE A 8 -14.69 8.58 73.73
N PRO A 9 -15.84 9.02 73.12
CA PRO A 9 -16.24 8.52 71.80
C PRO A 9 -15.76 9.38 70.64
N SER A 10 -15.22 10.60 70.89
CA SER A 10 -14.94 11.57 69.84
C SER A 10 -13.66 11.32 69.04
N PHE A 11 -12.66 10.68 69.62
CA PHE A 11 -11.39 10.44 68.91
C PHE A 11 -11.50 9.42 67.77
N TYR A 12 -12.27 8.37 67.96
CA TYR A 12 -12.47 7.35 66.91
C TYR A 12 -13.33 7.86 65.75
N ALA A 13 -14.31 8.70 66.02
CA ALA A 13 -15.17 9.32 64.99
C ALA A 13 -14.36 10.31 64.13
N LEU A 14 -13.47 11.09 64.73
CA LEU A 14 -12.56 11.99 64.02
C LEU A 14 -11.51 11.24 63.19
N ALA A 15 -10.96 10.16 63.70
CA ALA A 15 -10.00 9.31 62.97
C ALA A 15 -10.65 8.61 61.80
N LEU A 16 -11.90 8.11 61.95
CA LEU A 16 -12.65 7.50 60.84
C LEU A 16 -13.04 8.51 59.78
N ALA A 17 -13.47 9.71 60.13
CA ALA A 17 -13.77 10.78 59.21
C ALA A 17 -12.53 11.25 58.42
N GLY A 18 -11.38 11.34 59.07
CA GLY A 18 -10.11 11.64 58.43
C GLY A 18 -9.66 10.57 57.46
N ALA A 19 -9.82 9.29 57.80
CA ALA A 19 -9.50 8.18 56.90
C ALA A 19 -10.41 8.13 55.65
N VAL A 20 -11.72 8.38 55.80
CA VAL A 20 -12.67 8.46 54.67
C VAL A 20 -12.37 9.66 53.78
N ALA A 21 -12.04 10.82 54.37
CA ALA A 21 -11.66 12.02 53.60
C ALA A 21 -10.36 11.81 52.81
N ALA A 22 -9.37 11.06 53.37
CA ALA A 22 -8.14 10.72 52.67
C ALA A 22 -8.39 9.76 51.47
N LEU A 23 -9.33 8.83 51.60
CA LEU A 23 -9.67 7.90 50.54
C LEU A 23 -10.45 8.58 49.35
N VAL A 24 -11.23 9.62 49.64
CA VAL A 24 -12.01 10.37 48.60
C VAL A 24 -11.18 11.50 47.99
N GLY A 25 -10.13 11.98 48.69
CA GLY A 25 -9.29 13.10 48.25
C GLY A 25 -8.40 12.84 47.05
N CYS A 26 -8.09 11.57 46.73
CA CYS A 26 -7.17 11.21 45.65
C CYS A 26 -7.72 11.50 44.23
N SER A 27 -9.03 11.70 44.09
CA SER A 27 -9.65 12.04 42.79
C SER A 27 -9.60 13.53 42.44
N ARG A 28 -9.22 14.42 43.40
CA ARG A 28 -9.21 15.88 43.22
C ARG A 28 -7.84 16.53 43.36
N ILE A 29 -6.76 15.77 43.19
CA ILE A 29 -5.40 16.32 43.22
C ILE A 29 -5.19 17.24 42.03
N PRO A 30 -4.85 18.54 42.23
CA PRO A 30 -4.50 19.44 41.14
C PRO A 30 -3.33 18.87 40.31
N GLY A 31 -3.48 18.80 39.01
CA GLY A 31 -2.44 18.25 38.13
C GLY A 31 -2.56 16.74 37.85
N ARG A 32 -3.53 16.03 38.43
CA ARG A 32 -3.84 14.66 37.99
C ARG A 32 -4.45 14.72 36.58
N PRO A 33 -3.86 14.01 35.58
CA PRO A 33 -4.49 13.91 34.28
C PRO A 33 -5.90 13.33 34.45
N GLY A 34 -6.90 13.96 33.84
CA GLY A 34 -8.24 13.38 33.73
C GLY A 34 -8.16 12.04 33.00
N PRO A 35 -9.20 11.19 33.06
CA PRO A 35 -9.28 10.04 32.21
C PRO A 35 -9.18 10.56 30.77
N GLY A 36 -8.04 10.28 30.12
CA GLY A 36 -7.87 10.54 28.70
C GLY A 36 -8.88 9.72 27.90
N PRO A 37 -9.07 10.03 26.61
CA PRO A 37 -9.86 9.16 25.75
C PRO A 37 -9.30 7.75 25.89
N GLU A 38 -10.20 6.78 25.96
CA GLU A 38 -9.81 5.37 26.01
C GLU A 38 -8.91 5.07 24.81
N VAL A 39 -7.71 4.60 25.08
CA VAL A 39 -6.74 4.29 24.01
C VAL A 39 -7.17 2.97 23.39
N VAL A 40 -7.72 3.05 22.17
CA VAL A 40 -8.05 1.88 21.39
C VAL A 40 -6.76 1.11 21.10
N ARG A 41 -6.75 -0.19 21.39
CA ARG A 41 -5.58 -1.02 21.10
C ARG A 41 -5.33 -1.07 19.60
N PRO A 42 -4.08 -1.11 19.15
CA PRO A 42 -3.77 -1.14 17.71
C PRO A 42 -4.48 -2.25 16.92
N ASP A 43 -4.69 -3.41 17.54
CA ASP A 43 -5.35 -4.57 16.93
C ASP A 43 -6.90 -4.45 16.92
N GLU A 44 -7.46 -3.48 17.62
CA GLU A 44 -8.91 -3.17 17.61
C GLU A 44 -9.28 -2.06 16.61
N VAL A 45 -8.31 -1.38 16.03
CA VAL A 45 -8.55 -0.36 15.01
C VAL A 45 -9.05 -1.04 13.74
N LEU A 46 -10.31 -0.81 13.36
CA LEU A 46 -10.96 -1.37 12.17
C LEU A 46 -11.44 -0.27 11.19
N ASP A 47 -10.93 0.94 11.35
CA ASP A 47 -11.21 2.06 10.47
C ASP A 47 -10.26 2.03 9.27
N PHE A 48 -10.80 1.92 8.04
CA PHE A 48 -10.01 1.82 6.82
C PHE A 48 -9.08 3.01 6.61
N PRO A 49 -9.53 4.28 6.70
CA PRO A 49 -8.64 5.42 6.54
C PRO A 49 -7.46 5.42 7.50
N THR A 50 -7.69 5.09 8.76
CA THR A 50 -6.64 5.00 9.79
C THR A 50 -5.64 3.89 9.47
N LEU A 51 -6.14 2.68 9.15
CA LEU A 51 -5.28 1.54 8.80
C LEU A 51 -4.49 1.80 7.52
N TYR A 52 -5.13 2.37 6.49
CA TYR A 52 -4.47 2.70 5.24
C TYR A 52 -3.38 3.75 5.43
N LYS A 53 -3.68 4.83 6.12
CA LYS A 53 -2.73 5.91 6.39
C LYS A 53 -1.51 5.41 7.14
N ALA A 54 -1.70 4.57 8.15
CA ALA A 54 -0.62 4.08 8.99
C ALA A 54 0.28 3.05 8.29
N ASN A 55 -0.27 2.24 7.36
CA ASN A 55 0.45 1.08 6.83
C ASN A 55 0.76 1.15 5.32
N CYS A 56 -0.01 1.90 4.54
CA CYS A 56 0.04 1.83 3.07
C CYS A 56 0.44 3.16 2.42
N ALA A 57 0.01 4.29 3.01
CA ALA A 57 0.09 5.61 2.39
C ALA A 57 1.51 6.06 2.06
N ALA A 58 2.51 5.68 2.86
CA ALA A 58 3.90 6.05 2.64
C ALA A 58 4.44 5.60 1.27
N CYS A 59 4.01 4.44 0.79
CA CYS A 59 4.44 3.90 -0.50
C CYS A 59 3.41 4.11 -1.61
N HIS A 60 2.10 4.03 -1.28
CA HIS A 60 1.02 4.07 -2.27
C HIS A 60 0.34 5.44 -2.38
N GLY A 61 0.80 6.44 -1.61
CA GLY A 61 0.21 7.79 -1.54
C GLY A 61 -1.00 7.86 -0.61
N GLU A 62 -1.28 9.07 -0.07
CA GLU A 62 -2.31 9.27 0.97
C GLU A 62 -3.72 8.79 0.57
N ASN A 63 -4.06 8.95 -0.70
CA ASN A 63 -5.36 8.54 -1.26
C ASN A 63 -5.20 7.40 -2.27
N GLY A 64 -4.21 6.55 -2.12
CA GLY A 64 -3.91 5.46 -3.03
C GLY A 64 -3.35 5.88 -4.37
N ARG A 65 -2.82 7.10 -4.50
CA ARG A 65 -2.31 7.69 -5.75
C ARG A 65 -1.04 8.49 -5.52
N ASN A 66 -0.29 8.69 -6.60
CA ASN A 66 0.92 9.52 -6.60
C ASN A 66 2.00 9.05 -5.62
N GLY A 67 2.00 7.78 -5.24
CA GLY A 67 3.05 7.14 -4.47
C GLY A 67 4.11 6.51 -5.37
N ALA A 68 5.25 6.11 -4.78
CA ALA A 68 6.30 5.42 -5.50
C ALA A 68 5.88 4.02 -5.99
N ALA A 69 4.94 3.37 -5.26
CA ALA A 69 4.38 2.07 -5.62
C ALA A 69 3.14 2.22 -6.53
N ILE A 70 2.60 1.09 -7.00
CA ILE A 70 1.39 1.07 -7.83
C ILE A 70 0.24 1.82 -7.16
N SER A 71 -0.52 2.58 -7.95
CA SER A 71 -1.71 3.29 -7.48
C SER A 71 -2.81 2.30 -7.09
N LEU A 72 -3.11 2.21 -5.79
CA LEU A 72 -4.16 1.35 -5.26
C LEU A 72 -5.56 1.91 -5.53
N ALA A 73 -5.69 3.22 -5.78
CA ALA A 73 -6.95 3.86 -6.17
C ALA A 73 -7.19 3.85 -7.67
N ASN A 74 -6.41 3.08 -8.44
CA ASN A 74 -6.68 2.86 -9.85
C ASN A 74 -7.80 1.82 -10.01
N PRO A 75 -8.99 2.21 -10.52
CA PRO A 75 -10.12 1.28 -10.61
C PRO A 75 -9.90 0.14 -11.60
N VAL A 76 -9.03 0.33 -12.60
CA VAL A 76 -8.63 -0.76 -13.51
C VAL A 76 -7.78 -1.78 -12.77
N TYR A 77 -6.80 -1.33 -11.97
CA TYR A 77 -6.01 -2.22 -11.13
C TYR A 77 -6.88 -3.02 -10.16
N LEU A 78 -7.83 -2.36 -9.50
CA LEU A 78 -8.76 -3.03 -8.58
C LEU A 78 -9.62 -4.08 -9.27
N ALA A 79 -10.11 -3.78 -10.48
CA ALA A 79 -10.90 -4.73 -11.27
C ALA A 79 -10.05 -5.95 -11.72
N VAL A 80 -8.78 -5.73 -12.09
CA VAL A 80 -7.85 -6.80 -12.47
C VAL A 80 -7.45 -7.65 -11.27
N ALA A 81 -7.07 -7.01 -10.17
CA ALA A 81 -6.58 -7.72 -8.99
C ALA A 81 -7.70 -8.47 -8.27
N GLY A 82 -8.84 -7.84 -8.10
CA GLY A 82 -9.93 -8.35 -7.27
C GLY A 82 -9.57 -8.37 -5.78
N GLU A 83 -10.58 -8.46 -4.94
CA GLU A 83 -10.42 -8.38 -3.49
C GLU A 83 -9.53 -9.48 -2.91
N ASP A 84 -9.66 -10.72 -3.40
CA ASP A 84 -8.89 -11.86 -2.88
C ASP A 84 -7.39 -11.70 -3.11
N ASN A 85 -6.95 -11.21 -4.29
CA ASN A 85 -5.55 -10.96 -4.52
C ASN A 85 -5.04 -9.75 -3.72
N LEU A 86 -5.86 -8.71 -3.55
CA LEU A 86 -5.51 -7.57 -2.69
C LEU A 86 -5.29 -8.03 -1.25
N ARG A 87 -6.21 -8.84 -0.71
CA ARG A 87 -6.11 -9.43 0.63
C ARG A 87 -4.86 -10.31 0.75
N HIS A 88 -4.64 -11.19 -0.23
CA HIS A 88 -3.48 -12.10 -0.24
C HIS A 88 -2.15 -11.34 -0.25
N ILE A 89 -2.01 -10.32 -1.13
CA ILE A 89 -0.78 -9.52 -1.24
C ILE A 89 -0.58 -8.66 0.01
N THR A 90 -1.65 -8.08 0.55
CA THR A 90 -1.56 -7.32 1.81
C THR A 90 -1.10 -8.21 2.95
N ALA A 91 -1.65 -9.42 3.06
CA ALA A 91 -1.27 -10.35 4.11
C ALA A 91 0.19 -10.80 4.01
N ASN A 92 0.62 -11.23 2.82
CA ASN A 92 1.88 -11.96 2.61
C ASN A 92 3.02 -11.11 2.04
N GLY A 93 2.73 -9.89 1.61
CA GLY A 93 3.70 -9.05 0.91
C GLY A 93 4.10 -9.62 -0.45
N VAL A 94 5.19 -9.12 -1.00
CA VAL A 94 5.79 -9.59 -2.25
C VAL A 94 7.22 -10.04 -1.97
N SER A 95 7.45 -11.35 -2.00
CA SER A 95 8.74 -11.97 -1.67
C SER A 95 9.90 -11.36 -2.46
N GLY A 96 10.96 -10.97 -1.76
CA GLY A 96 12.16 -10.37 -2.34
C GLY A 96 11.95 -8.97 -2.92
N LYS A 97 10.85 -8.28 -2.56
CA LYS A 97 10.53 -6.92 -2.98
C LYS A 97 10.24 -6.02 -1.77
N LEU A 98 10.00 -4.72 -2.02
CA LEU A 98 9.82 -3.73 -0.96
C LEU A 98 8.49 -3.83 -0.20
N MET A 99 7.48 -4.50 -0.74
CA MET A 99 6.22 -4.67 -0.03
C MET A 99 6.34 -5.80 1.01
N PRO A 100 6.39 -5.48 2.31
CA PRO A 100 6.50 -6.47 3.36
C PRO A 100 5.17 -7.19 3.60
N PRO A 101 5.17 -8.34 4.28
CA PRO A 101 3.94 -8.95 4.78
C PRO A 101 3.36 -8.10 5.93
N PHE A 102 2.04 -7.90 5.93
CA PHE A 102 1.36 -7.16 6.99
C PHE A 102 0.62 -8.06 7.98
N ALA A 103 0.19 -9.26 7.59
CA ALA A 103 -0.52 -10.16 8.50
C ALA A 103 0.39 -10.73 9.59
N LYS A 104 -0.11 -10.86 10.82
CA LYS A 104 0.60 -11.51 11.95
C LYS A 104 1.06 -12.92 11.59
N SER A 105 0.24 -13.66 10.86
CA SER A 105 0.55 -15.02 10.38
C SER A 105 1.75 -15.09 9.42
N ALA A 106 2.09 -13.97 8.78
CA ALA A 106 3.22 -13.86 7.85
C ALA A 106 4.38 -13.03 8.41
N GLY A 107 4.36 -12.71 9.71
CA GLY A 107 5.41 -11.94 10.38
C GLY A 107 5.16 -10.42 10.42
N GLY A 108 4.01 -9.95 9.98
CA GLY A 108 3.58 -8.56 10.09
C GLY A 108 2.90 -8.24 11.42
N MET A 109 2.20 -7.11 11.48
CA MET A 109 1.57 -6.62 12.71
C MET A 109 0.04 -6.58 12.68
N LEU A 110 -0.58 -6.71 11.50
CA LEU A 110 -2.01 -6.61 11.36
C LEU A 110 -2.71 -7.95 11.64
N THR A 111 -3.89 -7.87 12.23
CA THR A 111 -4.79 -9.03 12.32
C THR A 111 -5.37 -9.36 10.95
N ASP A 112 -5.86 -10.59 10.77
CA ASP A 112 -6.54 -10.99 9.51
C ASP A 112 -7.77 -10.12 9.26
N GLN A 113 -8.46 -9.68 10.32
CA GLN A 113 -9.58 -8.76 10.22
C GLN A 113 -9.16 -7.39 9.69
N GLN A 114 -8.02 -6.85 10.15
CA GLN A 114 -7.49 -5.58 9.63
C GLN A 114 -7.05 -5.68 8.17
N VAL A 115 -6.44 -6.80 7.78
CA VAL A 115 -6.13 -7.08 6.37
C VAL A 115 -7.40 -7.13 5.52
N GLN A 116 -8.46 -7.75 6.02
CA GLN A 116 -9.76 -7.78 5.35
C GLN A 116 -10.37 -6.38 5.22
N VAL A 117 -10.32 -5.57 6.28
CA VAL A 117 -10.79 -4.17 6.27
C VAL A 117 -10.03 -3.36 5.21
N LEU A 118 -8.71 -3.56 5.08
CA LEU A 118 -7.92 -2.87 4.05
C LEU A 118 -8.34 -3.28 2.64
N ALA A 119 -8.48 -4.57 2.36
CA ALA A 119 -8.88 -5.06 1.04
C ALA A 119 -10.29 -4.58 0.66
N ASN A 120 -11.26 -4.76 1.56
CA ASN A 120 -12.62 -4.27 1.38
C ASN A 120 -12.69 -2.76 1.21
N GLY A 121 -11.97 -2.01 2.04
CA GLY A 121 -11.97 -0.55 2.00
C GLY A 121 -11.44 -0.01 0.67
N MET A 122 -10.37 -0.61 0.12
CA MET A 122 -9.88 -0.27 -1.22
C MET A 122 -10.95 -0.50 -2.29
N MET A 123 -11.61 -1.66 -2.27
CA MET A 123 -12.69 -1.98 -3.22
C MET A 123 -13.87 -1.02 -3.08
N GLN A 124 -14.35 -0.78 -1.87
CA GLN A 124 -15.52 0.08 -1.62
C GLN A 124 -15.27 1.54 -1.98
N GLN A 125 -14.08 2.07 -1.68
CA GLN A 125 -13.80 3.49 -1.90
C GLN A 125 -13.35 3.83 -3.32
N TRP A 126 -12.63 2.91 -3.98
CA TRP A 126 -11.92 3.26 -5.21
C TRP A 126 -12.29 2.41 -6.42
N SER A 127 -13.01 1.30 -6.27
CA SER A 127 -13.45 0.53 -7.43
C SER A 127 -14.55 1.26 -8.20
N LYS A 128 -14.64 0.95 -9.49
CA LYS A 128 -15.69 1.41 -10.40
C LYS A 128 -16.16 0.20 -11.20
N PRO A 129 -17.13 -0.56 -10.71
CA PRO A 129 -17.56 -1.84 -11.31
C PRO A 129 -17.91 -1.74 -12.79
N ASP A 130 -18.57 -0.65 -13.21
CA ASP A 130 -19.04 -0.48 -14.60
C ASP A 130 -17.97 0.04 -15.54
N LEU A 131 -16.79 0.42 -15.05
CA LEU A 131 -15.73 1.03 -15.87
C LEU A 131 -15.26 0.13 -17.01
N LEU A 132 -15.30 -1.17 -16.80
CA LEU A 132 -14.83 -2.20 -17.75
C LEU A 132 -15.95 -3.02 -18.37
N ALA A 133 -17.21 -2.56 -18.24
CA ALA A 133 -18.35 -3.26 -18.83
C ALA A 133 -18.14 -3.41 -20.35
N GLY A 134 -18.28 -4.63 -20.86
CA GLY A 134 -18.07 -4.95 -22.27
C GLY A 134 -16.60 -5.05 -22.72
N SER A 135 -15.62 -4.84 -21.83
CA SER A 135 -14.20 -5.03 -22.13
C SER A 135 -13.71 -6.42 -21.73
N SER A 136 -12.89 -7.04 -22.59
CA SER A 136 -12.19 -8.28 -22.25
C SER A 136 -10.95 -7.94 -21.41
N LEU A 137 -11.04 -8.13 -20.11
CA LEU A 137 -9.98 -7.82 -19.17
C LEU A 137 -8.91 -8.91 -19.19
N PRO A 138 -7.61 -8.59 -19.37
CA PRO A 138 -6.55 -9.57 -19.17
C PRO A 138 -6.55 -10.08 -17.73
N PRO A 139 -6.32 -11.39 -17.49
CA PRO A 139 -6.35 -11.96 -16.16
C PRO A 139 -5.24 -11.39 -15.27
N TYR A 140 -5.47 -11.33 -13.96
CA TYR A 140 -4.45 -10.88 -13.00
C TYR A 140 -3.15 -11.68 -13.12
N LYS A 141 -3.26 -13.00 -13.14
CA LYS A 141 -2.14 -13.92 -13.42
C LYS A 141 -2.35 -14.56 -14.78
N SER A 142 -1.31 -14.56 -15.62
CA SER A 142 -1.31 -15.32 -16.86
C SER A 142 -0.76 -16.72 -16.65
N THR A 143 -1.32 -17.69 -17.36
CA THR A 143 -0.77 -19.04 -17.50
C THR A 143 0.06 -19.19 -18.77
N LEU A 144 0.15 -18.13 -19.58
CA LEU A 144 0.87 -18.14 -20.87
C LEU A 144 2.37 -18.00 -20.63
N ALA A 145 3.16 -18.65 -21.47
CA ALA A 145 4.60 -18.45 -21.52
C ALA A 145 4.92 -17.15 -22.26
N GLY A 146 5.75 -16.30 -21.63
CA GLY A 146 6.23 -15.07 -22.25
C GLY A 146 7.45 -15.30 -23.14
N ASP A 147 7.54 -14.52 -24.22
CA ASP A 147 8.69 -14.49 -25.11
C ASP A 147 9.25 -13.08 -25.23
N ALA A 148 10.52 -12.90 -24.89
CA ALA A 148 11.14 -11.58 -24.86
C ALA A 148 11.28 -10.92 -26.25
N ALA A 149 11.45 -11.71 -27.32
CA ALA A 149 11.57 -11.14 -28.67
C ALA A 149 10.23 -10.62 -29.17
N ARG A 150 9.14 -11.36 -28.97
CA ARG A 150 7.77 -10.87 -29.24
C ARG A 150 7.43 -9.70 -28.32
N GLY A 151 7.88 -9.74 -27.06
CA GLY A 151 7.70 -8.68 -26.09
C GLY A 151 8.32 -7.36 -26.53
N GLN A 152 9.53 -7.40 -27.12
CA GLN A 152 10.16 -6.22 -27.70
C GLN A 152 9.35 -5.64 -28.84
N GLN A 153 8.79 -6.47 -29.70
CA GLN A 153 7.94 -6.04 -30.81
C GLN A 153 6.64 -5.41 -30.30
N ALA A 154 5.97 -6.06 -29.35
CA ALA A 154 4.77 -5.54 -28.71
C ALA A 154 5.05 -4.21 -27.96
N PHE A 155 6.16 -4.12 -27.26
CA PHE A 155 6.61 -2.89 -26.61
C PHE A 155 6.79 -1.76 -27.62
N GLY A 156 7.42 -2.02 -28.76
CA GLY A 156 7.57 -1.07 -29.86
C GLY A 156 6.23 -0.53 -30.35
N THR A 157 5.21 -1.37 -30.39
CA THR A 157 3.87 -0.99 -30.86
C THR A 157 3.09 -0.15 -29.82
N PHE A 158 3.12 -0.57 -28.55
CA PHE A 158 2.21 -0.02 -27.54
C PHE A 158 2.85 0.96 -26.56
N CYS A 159 4.18 0.90 -26.38
CA CYS A 159 4.84 1.59 -25.27
C CYS A 159 5.94 2.56 -25.70
N ALA A 160 6.62 2.27 -26.82
CA ALA A 160 7.82 2.99 -27.23
C ALA A 160 7.61 4.48 -27.48
N ARG A 161 6.41 4.88 -27.91
CA ARG A 161 6.07 6.30 -28.16
C ARG A 161 6.33 7.18 -26.92
N CYS A 162 6.08 6.66 -25.73
CA CYS A 162 6.25 7.38 -24.49
C CYS A 162 7.54 6.98 -23.76
N HIS A 163 7.90 5.69 -23.79
CA HIS A 163 9.00 5.14 -23.01
C HIS A 163 10.33 5.02 -23.75
N GLY A 164 10.39 5.48 -25.03
CA GLY A 164 11.58 5.28 -25.89
C GLY A 164 11.62 3.86 -26.48
N ALA A 165 12.34 3.67 -27.58
CA ALA A 165 12.35 2.40 -28.31
C ALA A 165 12.93 1.21 -27.49
N GLY A 166 13.86 1.49 -26.59
CA GLY A 166 14.46 0.53 -25.68
C GLY A 166 13.93 0.59 -24.26
N GLY A 167 12.95 1.46 -23.95
CA GLY A 167 12.41 1.65 -22.61
C GLY A 167 13.25 2.60 -21.74
N GLU A 168 14.17 3.34 -22.33
CA GLU A 168 15.09 4.29 -21.70
C GLU A 168 14.41 5.56 -21.17
N GLY A 169 13.15 5.76 -21.49
CA GLY A 169 12.39 6.97 -21.18
C GLY A 169 12.48 8.02 -22.30
N SER A 170 11.83 9.16 -22.09
CA SER A 170 11.94 10.29 -22.98
C SER A 170 12.91 11.34 -22.41
N THR A 171 13.83 11.81 -23.25
CA THR A 171 14.74 12.91 -22.95
C THR A 171 14.16 14.25 -23.41
N ASP A 172 12.86 14.30 -23.71
CA ASP A 172 12.26 15.42 -24.38
C ASP A 172 12.53 16.75 -23.68
N ASP A 173 12.97 17.61 -24.55
CA ASP A 173 13.30 19.00 -24.50
C ASP A 173 12.67 19.77 -23.31
N ALA A 174 13.50 20.55 -22.63
CA ALA A 174 13.14 21.44 -21.54
C ALA A 174 12.02 22.47 -21.87
N THR A 175 11.51 22.45 -23.11
CA THR A 175 10.41 23.27 -23.62
C THR A 175 9.06 22.56 -23.61
N SER A 176 9.02 21.23 -23.44
CA SER A 176 7.79 20.46 -23.38
C SER A 176 7.21 20.48 -21.94
N LYS A 177 5.94 20.90 -21.85
CA LYS A 177 5.16 20.84 -20.58
C LYS A 177 4.76 19.42 -20.17
N THR A 178 5.22 18.40 -20.88
CA THR A 178 4.94 17.00 -20.58
C THR A 178 5.91 16.49 -19.52
N ALA A 179 5.40 15.76 -18.55
CA ALA A 179 6.19 15.16 -17.48
C ALA A 179 7.30 14.28 -18.08
N ARG A 180 8.50 14.40 -17.53
CA ARG A 180 9.66 13.60 -17.92
C ARG A 180 9.38 12.14 -17.63
N ILE A 181 9.37 11.27 -18.64
CA ILE A 181 9.17 9.83 -18.48
C ILE A 181 10.53 9.20 -18.22
N GLY A 182 10.66 8.58 -17.05
CA GLY A 182 11.90 7.91 -16.65
C GLY A 182 12.10 6.56 -17.36
N SER A 183 13.32 6.02 -17.28
CA SER A 183 13.65 4.71 -17.80
C SER A 183 12.92 3.61 -17.03
N ILE A 184 12.21 2.73 -17.74
CA ILE A 184 11.57 1.54 -17.18
C ILE A 184 12.44 0.28 -17.31
N VAL A 185 13.61 0.41 -17.93
CA VAL A 185 14.63 -0.63 -18.01
C VAL A 185 15.82 -0.36 -17.09
N ASP A 186 15.72 0.65 -16.23
CA ASP A 186 16.71 0.92 -15.20
C ASP A 186 16.85 -0.28 -14.26
N GLY A 187 18.10 -0.65 -13.96
CA GLY A 187 18.40 -1.83 -13.15
C GLY A 187 17.82 -1.76 -11.74
N SER A 188 17.82 -0.57 -11.11
CA SER A 188 17.27 -0.36 -9.77
C SER A 188 15.76 -0.48 -9.79
N TYR A 189 15.09 0.11 -10.77
CA TYR A 189 13.64 -0.02 -10.94
C TYR A 189 13.23 -1.49 -11.12
N LEU A 190 13.89 -2.22 -12.04
CA LEU A 190 13.57 -3.62 -12.32
C LEU A 190 13.88 -4.55 -11.14
N ALA A 191 14.85 -4.18 -10.29
CA ALA A 191 15.13 -4.92 -9.06
C ALA A 191 13.99 -4.81 -8.04
N LEU A 192 13.35 -3.63 -7.96
CA LEU A 192 12.31 -3.34 -6.98
C LEU A 192 10.93 -3.89 -7.35
N ILE A 193 10.66 -4.09 -8.66
CA ILE A 193 9.36 -4.54 -9.15
C ILE A 193 9.37 -6.03 -9.51
N SER A 194 8.30 -6.75 -9.16
CA SER A 194 8.07 -8.14 -9.54
C SER A 194 7.47 -8.24 -10.95
N ASP A 195 7.51 -9.43 -11.59
CA ASP A 195 6.83 -9.68 -12.87
C ASP A 195 5.33 -9.44 -12.76
N GLN A 196 4.73 -9.83 -11.62
CA GLN A 196 3.32 -9.53 -11.35
C GLN A 196 3.07 -8.01 -11.23
N GLY A 197 4.00 -7.27 -10.65
CA GLY A 197 3.94 -5.80 -10.58
C GLY A 197 4.03 -5.17 -11.96
N LEU A 198 4.99 -5.61 -12.80
CA LEU A 198 5.12 -5.17 -14.18
C LEU A 198 3.83 -5.46 -14.97
N ARG A 199 3.28 -6.68 -14.84
CA ARG A 199 2.04 -7.07 -15.47
C ARG A 199 0.87 -6.17 -15.04
N SER A 200 0.73 -5.96 -13.74
CA SER A 200 -0.35 -5.14 -13.19
C SER A 200 -0.29 -3.70 -13.70
N ILE A 201 0.91 -3.10 -13.77
CA ILE A 201 1.10 -1.76 -14.31
C ILE A 201 0.87 -1.73 -15.82
N THR A 202 1.31 -2.73 -16.57
CA THR A 202 1.08 -2.81 -18.02
C THR A 202 -0.41 -2.89 -18.34
N ILE A 203 -1.19 -3.63 -17.55
CA ILE A 203 -2.64 -3.73 -17.74
C ILE A 203 -3.35 -2.46 -17.26
N ALA A 204 -3.07 -2.03 -16.03
CA ALA A 204 -3.84 -0.99 -15.37
C ALA A 204 -3.40 0.44 -15.74
N GLY A 205 -2.19 0.59 -16.27
CA GLY A 205 -1.57 1.90 -16.44
C GLY A 205 -1.28 2.61 -15.11
N ARG A 206 -0.89 3.86 -15.23
CA ARG A 206 -0.74 4.84 -14.13
C ARG A 206 -1.45 6.13 -14.54
N PRO A 207 -2.78 6.16 -14.52
CA PRO A 207 -3.54 7.31 -15.01
C PRO A 207 -3.28 8.60 -14.22
N ASP A 208 -2.86 8.47 -12.97
CA ASP A 208 -2.38 9.55 -12.11
C ASP A 208 -1.08 10.19 -12.62
N GLU A 209 -0.30 9.47 -13.43
CA GLU A 209 0.94 9.94 -14.07
C GLU A 209 0.83 10.04 -15.60
N GLY A 210 -0.37 9.89 -16.15
CA GLY A 210 -0.62 9.98 -17.59
C GLY A 210 -0.34 8.70 -18.37
N MET A 211 0.03 7.59 -17.73
CA MET A 211 0.16 6.28 -18.39
C MET A 211 -1.22 5.62 -18.49
N PRO A 212 -1.70 5.38 -19.70
CA PRO A 212 -3.00 4.77 -19.95
C PRO A 212 -3.02 3.26 -19.61
N ASP A 213 -4.22 2.66 -19.57
CA ASP A 213 -4.40 1.22 -19.40
C ASP A 213 -4.23 0.45 -20.73
N TRP A 214 -4.35 -0.88 -20.69
CA TRP A 214 -4.11 -1.80 -21.83
C TRP A 214 -5.01 -1.54 -23.07
N ARG A 215 -6.06 -0.74 -22.92
CA ARG A 215 -7.00 -0.40 -24.02
C ARG A 215 -6.49 0.72 -24.90
N THR A 216 -5.39 1.32 -24.55
CA THR A 216 -4.95 2.60 -25.08
C THR A 216 -4.48 2.60 -26.51
N ASP A 217 -4.55 3.76 -27.12
CA ASP A 217 -3.88 4.31 -28.31
C ASP A 217 -3.75 3.41 -29.55
N GLY A 218 -3.89 2.11 -29.38
CA GLY A 218 -3.93 1.18 -30.48
C GLY A 218 -5.35 1.05 -31.04
N THR A 219 -5.48 0.62 -32.25
CA THR A 219 -6.76 0.24 -32.83
C THR A 219 -7.42 -0.93 -32.13
N GLN A 220 -6.66 -1.63 -31.29
CA GLN A 220 -7.11 -2.77 -30.47
C GLN A 220 -6.41 -2.79 -29.12
N PRO A 221 -7.11 -3.19 -28.03
CA PRO A 221 -6.49 -3.45 -26.73
C PRO A 221 -5.39 -4.52 -26.82
N MET A 222 -4.39 -4.42 -25.94
CA MET A 222 -3.38 -5.48 -25.81
C MET A 222 -4.01 -6.79 -25.37
N THR A 223 -3.62 -7.88 -26.02
CA THR A 223 -4.00 -9.25 -25.63
C THR A 223 -3.22 -9.69 -24.37
N ASP A 224 -3.73 -10.73 -23.67
CA ASP A 224 -3.00 -11.35 -22.55
C ASP A 224 -1.59 -11.83 -22.95
N GLN A 225 -1.45 -12.39 -24.16
CA GLN A 225 -0.15 -12.82 -24.68
C GLN A 225 0.81 -11.63 -24.86
N GLN A 226 0.36 -10.51 -25.44
CA GLN A 226 1.19 -9.32 -25.63
C GLN A 226 1.64 -8.73 -24.29
N VAL A 227 0.75 -8.64 -23.30
CA VAL A 227 1.09 -8.22 -21.95
C VAL A 227 2.15 -9.16 -21.33
N THR A 228 1.96 -10.47 -21.47
CA THR A 228 2.89 -11.48 -20.93
C THR A 228 4.25 -11.42 -21.61
N ASP A 229 4.29 -11.22 -22.94
CA ASP A 229 5.51 -11.07 -23.71
C ASP A 229 6.26 -9.76 -23.35
N ILE A 230 5.55 -8.64 -23.20
CA ILE A 230 6.16 -7.37 -22.72
C ILE A 230 6.79 -7.54 -21.35
N VAL A 231 6.12 -8.21 -20.42
CA VAL A 231 6.68 -8.50 -19.09
C VAL A 231 7.94 -9.35 -19.21
N ALA A 232 7.94 -10.38 -20.07
CA ALA A 232 9.12 -11.22 -20.30
C ALA A 232 10.29 -10.41 -20.87
N TRP A 233 10.02 -9.48 -21.78
CA TRP A 233 11.05 -8.59 -22.34
C TRP A 233 11.61 -7.65 -21.26
N LEU A 234 10.77 -6.99 -20.47
CA LEU A 234 11.22 -6.15 -19.36
C LEU A 234 12.03 -6.97 -18.32
N ALA A 235 11.54 -8.16 -17.97
CA ALA A 235 12.23 -9.05 -17.05
C ALA A 235 13.61 -9.48 -17.56
N SER A 236 13.78 -9.64 -18.87
CA SER A 236 15.08 -9.96 -19.51
C SER A 236 16.12 -8.85 -19.39
N LYS A 237 15.70 -7.62 -19.06
CA LYS A 237 16.58 -6.47 -18.82
C LYS A 237 17.09 -6.39 -17.38
N ARG A 238 16.61 -7.25 -16.47
CA ARG A 238 17.10 -7.28 -15.10
C ARG A 238 18.58 -7.62 -15.05
N THR A 239 19.31 -6.84 -14.29
CA THR A 239 20.72 -7.14 -13.97
C THR A 239 20.77 -8.06 -12.75
N ARG A 240 21.77 -8.92 -12.69
CA ARG A 240 21.95 -9.90 -11.60
C ARG A 240 22.16 -9.20 -10.26
N ASP A 241 22.94 -8.12 -10.27
CA ASP A 241 23.31 -7.34 -9.09
C ASP A 241 23.06 -5.86 -9.35
N PRO A 242 21.79 -5.41 -9.28
CA PRO A 242 21.48 -4.00 -9.44
C PRO A 242 22.10 -3.22 -8.28
N GLY A 243 22.91 -2.23 -8.61
CA GLY A 243 23.63 -1.44 -7.61
C GLY A 243 25.05 -1.94 -7.32
N GLN A 244 25.51 -3.01 -7.93
CA GLN A 244 26.93 -3.30 -8.06
C GLN A 244 27.52 -2.54 -9.24
N PRO A 245 28.68 -2.16 -9.08
CA PRO A 245 29.16 -1.01 -8.34
C PRO A 245 29.78 -0.03 -9.29
N TYR A 246 30.13 1.03 -8.75
CA TYR A 246 31.17 1.86 -9.31
C TYR A 246 32.22 1.00 -10.03
N PRO A 247 32.53 1.28 -11.32
CA PRO A 247 33.64 0.62 -11.98
C PRO A 247 34.84 0.72 -11.06
N THR A 248 35.43 -0.41 -10.71
CA THR A 248 36.71 -0.41 -10.02
C THR A 248 37.63 0.47 -10.83
N GLN A 249 37.95 1.65 -10.27
CA GLN A 249 38.98 2.50 -10.87
C GLN A 249 40.25 1.64 -10.96
N ARG A 250 40.66 1.34 -12.20
CA ARG A 250 41.95 0.76 -12.47
C ARG A 250 42.99 1.85 -12.46
#